data_ebf7acaa6160d3cb9bb45182971e0150
#
_entry.id   ebf7acaa6160d3cb9bb45182971e0150
#
_cell.length_a   1.000
_cell.length_b   1.000
_cell.length_c   1.000
_cell.angle_alpha   90.00
_cell.angle_beta   90.00
_cell.angle_gamma   90.00
#
_symmetry.space_group_name_H-M   'P 1'
#
loop_
_entity.id
_entity.type
_entity.pdbx_description
1 polymer ?
#
loop_
_entity_poly.entity_id
_entity_poly.type
_entity_poly.pdbx_seq_one_letter_code
_entity_poly.pdbx_strand_id
1 'polypeptide(L)'
;MSTAEKKLIARIERVKRQLNDLGPMRPGSITRQYRKPQEKQQPFYQISYTHKMKSRTEYLRKENLSAIRRETANFKRFKKLTEEWIDLSLELSKLKTRQGIAENTK
;
A
#
# COMPACT_ATOMS: atom_id res chain seq x y z
N MET A 1 27.77 -15.14 3.81
CA MET A 1 26.50 -14.83 3.14
C MET A 1 26.63 -15.08 1.65
N SER A 2 25.68 -15.77 1.06
CA SER A 2 25.73 -16.06 -0.38
C SER A 2 25.37 -14.81 -1.20
N THR A 3 25.72 -14.84 -2.48
CA THR A 3 25.34 -13.74 -3.38
C THR A 3 23.84 -13.58 -3.46
N ALA A 4 23.10 -14.69 -3.47
CA ALA A 4 21.64 -14.66 -3.52
C ALA A 4 21.06 -13.98 -2.28
N GLU A 5 21.58 -14.28 -1.09
CA GLU A 5 21.16 -13.63 0.14
C GLU A 5 21.40 -12.13 0.10
N LYS A 6 22.59 -11.73 -0.35
CA LYS A 6 22.95 -10.31 -0.42
C LYS A 6 22.03 -9.55 -1.35
N LYS A 7 21.65 -10.14 -2.48
CA LYS A 7 20.73 -9.52 -3.43
C LYS A 7 19.35 -9.34 -2.82
N LEU A 8 18.85 -10.37 -2.12
CA LEU A 8 17.54 -10.29 -1.47
C LEU A 8 17.53 -9.23 -0.38
N ILE A 9 18.57 -9.21 0.44
CA ILE A 9 18.69 -8.20 1.50
C ILE A 9 18.73 -6.80 0.91
N ALA A 10 19.46 -6.59 -0.17
CA ALA A 10 19.54 -5.28 -0.82
C ALA A 10 18.18 -4.85 -1.34
N ARG A 11 17.41 -5.78 -1.91
CA ARG A 11 16.06 -5.48 -2.40
C ARG A 11 15.11 -5.14 -1.24
N ILE A 12 15.22 -5.88 -0.15
CA ILE A 12 14.41 -5.60 1.05
C ILE A 12 14.74 -4.21 1.58
N GLU A 13 16.02 -3.85 1.67
CA GLU A 13 16.40 -2.53 2.15
C GLU A 13 15.88 -1.40 1.24
N ARG A 14 15.83 -1.66 -0.07
CA ARG A 14 15.24 -0.70 -1.01
C ARG A 14 13.75 -0.50 -0.74
N VAL A 15 13.03 -1.59 -0.53
CA VAL A 15 11.60 -1.54 -0.22
C VAL A 15 11.38 -0.76 1.07
N LYS A 16 12.18 -1.02 2.10
CA LYS A 16 12.08 -0.32 3.37
C LYS A 16 12.30 1.18 3.21
N ARG A 17 13.27 1.57 2.39
CA ARG A 17 13.51 2.99 2.11
C ARG A 17 12.33 3.63 1.40
N GLN A 18 11.74 2.93 0.43
CA GLN A 18 10.57 3.43 -0.28
C GLN A 18 9.37 3.58 0.65
N LEU A 19 9.20 2.65 1.60
CA LEU A 19 8.16 2.77 2.62
C LEU A 19 8.40 4.00 3.50
N ASN A 20 9.63 4.21 3.89
CA ASN A 20 9.98 5.36 4.75
C ASN A 20 9.73 6.69 4.03
N ASP A 21 9.83 6.71 2.71
CA ASP A 21 9.65 7.93 1.92
C ASP A 21 8.20 8.24 1.58
N LEU A 22 7.27 7.33 1.92
CA LEU A 22 5.86 7.59 1.66
C LEU A 22 5.36 8.76 2.49
N GLY A 23 4.57 9.61 1.84
CA GLY A 23 3.90 10.70 2.53
C GLY A 23 2.61 10.24 3.21
N PRO A 24 1.78 11.19 3.62
CA PRO A 24 0.49 10.87 4.23
C PRO A 24 -0.32 9.91 3.37
N MET A 25 -1.01 8.99 4.01
CA MET A 25 -1.80 7.99 3.30
C MET A 25 -3.14 7.77 3.99
N ARG A 26 -4.10 7.31 3.21
CA ARG A 26 -5.36 6.82 3.74
C ARG A 26 -5.96 5.80 2.79
N PRO A 27 -6.67 4.79 3.31
CA PRO A 27 -7.41 3.87 2.44
C PRO A 27 -8.59 4.59 1.82
N GLY A 28 -9.02 4.13 0.67
CA GLY A 28 -10.24 4.60 0.09
C GLY A 28 -10.24 4.64 -1.42
N SER A 29 -11.45 4.66 -1.95
CA SER A 29 -11.72 4.85 -3.37
C SER A 29 -12.56 6.09 -3.55
N ILE A 30 -12.11 6.96 -4.45
CA ILE A 30 -12.82 8.20 -4.74
C ILE A 30 -13.76 7.98 -5.90
N THR A 31 -15.01 8.37 -5.73
CA THR A 31 -16.01 8.29 -6.80
C THR A 31 -16.57 9.66 -7.08
N ARG A 32 -16.86 9.91 -8.34
CA ARG A 32 -17.54 11.12 -8.78
C ARG A 32 -19.01 10.79 -8.99
N GLN A 33 -19.89 11.53 -8.35
CA GLN A 33 -21.32 11.33 -8.43
C GLN A 33 -22.00 12.58 -8.95
N TYR A 34 -23.18 12.41 -9.51
CA TYR A 34 -24.01 13.52 -9.96
C TYR A 34 -25.34 13.42 -9.24
N ARG A 35 -25.84 14.56 -8.74
CA ARG A 35 -27.15 14.59 -8.07
C ARG A 35 -28.27 14.26 -9.05
N LYS A 36 -28.09 14.70 -10.30
CA LYS A 36 -29.00 14.37 -11.40
C LYS A 36 -28.17 13.71 -12.49
N PRO A 37 -28.10 12.38 -12.51
CA PRO A 37 -27.23 11.68 -13.45
C PRO A 37 -27.46 12.03 -14.91
N GLN A 38 -28.70 12.34 -15.30
CA GLN A 38 -29.04 12.68 -16.69
C GLN A 38 -28.43 14.01 -17.12
N GLU A 39 -28.27 14.95 -16.21
CA GLU A 39 -27.78 16.28 -16.53
C GLU A 39 -26.26 16.38 -16.45
N LYS A 40 -25.64 15.50 -15.68
CA LYS A 40 -24.19 15.47 -15.47
C LYS A 40 -23.60 16.84 -15.12
N GLN A 41 -24.32 17.59 -14.32
CA GLN A 41 -23.91 18.91 -13.84
C GLN A 41 -23.63 18.86 -12.36
N GLN A 42 -22.69 19.70 -11.90
CA GLN A 42 -22.36 19.84 -10.49
C GLN A 42 -22.02 18.50 -9.84
N PRO A 43 -20.94 17.86 -10.30
CA PRO A 43 -20.52 16.61 -9.68
C PRO A 43 -20.12 16.84 -8.23
N PHE A 44 -20.32 15.82 -7.42
CA PHE A 44 -19.77 15.80 -6.08
C PHE A 44 -18.93 14.54 -5.92
N TYR A 45 -18.07 14.56 -4.93
CA TYR A 45 -17.10 13.48 -4.74
C TYR A 45 -17.32 12.84 -3.39
N GLN A 46 -17.10 11.52 -3.36
CA GLN A 46 -17.18 10.73 -2.14
C GLN A 46 -15.96 9.85 -2.06
N ILE A 47 -15.53 9.55 -0.84
CA ILE A 47 -14.50 8.56 -0.59
C ILE A 47 -15.12 7.45 0.25
N SER A 48 -14.93 6.22 -0.19
CA SER A 48 -15.43 5.05 0.52
C SER A 48 -14.25 4.20 0.94
N TYR A 49 -14.26 3.72 2.18
CA TYR A 49 -13.19 2.87 2.68
C TYR A 49 -13.72 1.91 3.73
N THR A 50 -12.99 0.84 3.93
CA THR A 50 -13.26 -0.13 4.99
C THR A 50 -12.04 -0.20 5.89
N HIS A 51 -12.25 -0.02 7.17
CA HIS A 51 -11.19 -0.10 8.17
C HIS A 51 -11.73 -0.80 9.41
N LYS A 52 -10.98 -1.78 9.91
CA LYS A 52 -11.40 -2.59 11.06
C LYS A 52 -12.78 -3.17 10.85
N MET A 53 -13.03 -3.67 9.64
CA MET A 53 -14.29 -4.33 9.25
C MET A 53 -15.50 -3.39 9.21
N LYS A 54 -15.28 -2.08 9.27
CA LYS A 54 -16.34 -1.09 9.16
C LYS A 54 -16.17 -0.31 7.86
N SER A 55 -17.22 -0.28 7.07
CA SER A 55 -17.23 0.49 5.82
C SER A 55 -17.83 1.86 6.08
N ARG A 56 -17.21 2.86 5.50
CA ARG A 56 -17.65 4.26 5.64
C ARG A 56 -17.58 4.94 4.29
N THR A 57 -18.50 5.89 4.09
CA THR A 57 -18.50 6.76 2.92
C THR A 57 -18.61 8.19 3.42
N GLU A 58 -17.72 9.04 2.94
CA GLU A 58 -17.66 10.44 3.37
C GLU A 58 -17.72 11.35 2.15
N TYR A 59 -18.40 12.48 2.32
CA TYR A 59 -18.40 13.53 1.32
C TYR A 59 -17.02 14.16 1.24
N LEU A 60 -16.57 14.42 0.02
CA LEU A 60 -15.23 14.96 -0.23
C LEU A 60 -15.33 16.30 -0.94
N ARG A 61 -14.84 17.34 -0.30
CA ARG A 61 -14.85 18.67 -0.89
C ARG A 61 -13.89 18.74 -2.06
N LYS A 62 -14.30 19.45 -3.10
CA LYS A 62 -13.49 19.59 -4.31
C LYS A 62 -12.10 20.15 -4.01
N GLU A 63 -11.99 21.08 -3.05
CA GLU A 63 -10.72 21.68 -2.67
C GLU A 63 -9.73 20.66 -2.13
N ASN A 64 -10.23 19.58 -1.53
CA ASN A 64 -9.41 18.55 -0.91
C ASN A 64 -9.11 17.38 -1.85
N LEU A 65 -9.72 17.37 -3.01
CA LEU A 65 -9.67 16.22 -3.92
C LEU A 65 -8.25 15.84 -4.30
N SER A 66 -7.43 16.81 -4.67
CA SER A 66 -6.05 16.57 -5.09
C SER A 66 -5.22 15.95 -3.95
N ALA A 67 -5.35 16.52 -2.75
CA ALA A 67 -4.60 16.00 -1.59
C ALA A 67 -5.04 14.57 -1.24
N ILE A 68 -6.35 14.32 -1.24
CA ILE A 68 -6.87 12.99 -0.90
C ILE A 68 -6.49 11.96 -1.96
N ARG A 69 -6.44 12.35 -3.23
CA ARG A 69 -5.96 11.46 -4.28
C ARG A 69 -4.52 11.03 -4.06
N ARG A 70 -3.67 11.96 -3.60
CA ARG A 70 -2.29 11.60 -3.26
C ARG A 70 -2.25 10.64 -2.09
N GLU A 71 -3.08 10.87 -1.07
CA GLU A 71 -3.11 9.98 0.11
C GLU A 71 -3.58 8.58 -0.24
N THR A 72 -4.60 8.46 -1.08
CA THR A 72 -5.07 7.13 -1.49
C THR A 72 -4.08 6.43 -2.40
N ALA A 73 -3.37 7.18 -3.25
CA ALA A 73 -2.30 6.61 -4.07
C ALA A 73 -1.15 6.12 -3.20
N ASN A 74 -0.78 6.89 -2.17
CA ASN A 74 0.25 6.49 -1.22
C ASN A 74 -0.15 5.22 -0.46
N PHE A 75 -1.42 5.08 -0.11
CA PHE A 75 -1.90 3.88 0.56
C PHE A 75 -1.79 2.65 -0.35
N LYS A 76 -2.15 2.78 -1.61
CA LYS A 76 -2.01 1.68 -2.58
C LYS A 76 -0.55 1.28 -2.73
N ARG A 77 0.34 2.26 -2.79
CA ARG A 77 1.77 2.01 -2.87
C ARG A 77 2.28 1.34 -1.60
N PHE A 78 1.80 1.77 -0.44
CA PHE A 78 2.13 1.13 0.84
C PHE A 78 1.77 -0.35 0.83
N LYS A 79 0.57 -0.68 0.40
CA LYS A 79 0.13 -2.08 0.34
C LYS A 79 1.00 -2.89 -0.61
N LYS A 80 1.33 -2.35 -1.76
CA LYS A 80 2.17 -3.03 -2.74
C LYS A 80 3.58 -3.25 -2.20
N LEU A 81 4.15 -2.26 -1.55
CA LEU A 81 5.50 -2.35 -0.98
C LEU A 81 5.57 -3.35 0.17
N THR A 82 4.57 -3.36 1.04
CA THR A 82 4.54 -4.32 2.16
C THR A 82 4.39 -5.74 1.63
N GLU A 83 3.59 -5.94 0.61
CA GLU A 83 3.43 -7.24 -0.02
C GLU A 83 4.75 -7.71 -0.63
N GLU A 84 5.45 -6.82 -1.31
CA GLU A 84 6.77 -7.11 -1.88
C GLU A 84 7.77 -7.48 -0.78
N TRP A 85 7.75 -6.74 0.33
CA TRP A 85 8.62 -7.06 1.47
C TRP A 85 8.33 -8.46 2.01
N ILE A 86 7.06 -8.81 2.12
CA ILE A 86 6.67 -10.15 2.58
C ILE A 86 7.21 -11.22 1.63
N ASP A 87 7.02 -11.01 0.33
CA ASP A 87 7.49 -11.96 -0.69
C ASP A 87 9.02 -12.15 -0.61
N LEU A 88 9.74 -11.04 -0.52
CA LEU A 88 11.20 -11.09 -0.43
C LEU A 88 11.67 -11.75 0.87
N SER A 89 10.96 -11.46 1.97
CA SER A 89 11.28 -12.04 3.27
C SER A 89 11.07 -13.56 3.27
N LEU A 90 10.00 -14.02 2.61
CA LEU A 90 9.74 -15.45 2.47
C LEU A 90 10.84 -16.13 1.65
N GLU A 91 11.24 -15.49 0.55
CA GLU A 91 12.32 -16.00 -0.29
C GLU A 91 13.62 -16.10 0.49
N LEU A 92 13.96 -15.06 1.24
CA LEU A 92 15.16 -15.04 2.05
C LEU A 92 15.13 -16.12 3.13
N SER A 93 14.00 -16.25 3.80
CA SER A 93 13.82 -17.26 4.84
C SER A 93 14.00 -18.67 4.30
N LYS A 94 13.41 -18.95 3.14
CA LYS A 94 13.52 -20.25 2.48
C LYS A 94 14.95 -20.54 2.07
N LEU A 95 15.64 -19.53 1.57
CA LEU A 95 17.03 -19.67 1.17
C LEU A 95 17.93 -20.02 2.37
N LYS A 96 17.74 -19.29 3.47
CA LYS A 96 18.49 -19.56 4.70
C LYS A 96 18.21 -20.94 5.26
N THR A 97 16.95 -21.36 5.23
CA THR A 97 16.56 -22.69 5.70
C THR A 97 17.25 -23.77 4.89
N ARG A 98 17.31 -23.62 3.56
CA ARG A 98 18.01 -24.57 2.71
C ARG A 98 19.50 -24.64 2.99
N GLN A 99 20.07 -23.58 3.54
CA GLN A 99 21.47 -23.54 3.94
C GLN A 99 21.71 -24.06 5.35
N GLY A 100 20.67 -24.62 5.99
CA GLY A 100 20.82 -25.27 7.29
C GLY A 100 20.69 -24.35 8.49
N ILE A 101 20.35 -23.09 8.29
CA ILE A 101 20.23 -22.13 9.39
C ILE A 101 19.14 -22.51 10.37
N ALA A 102 18.06 -23.12 9.88
CA ALA A 102 16.94 -23.54 10.72
C ALA A 102 17.34 -24.53 11.81
N GLU A 103 18.40 -25.30 11.58
CA GLU A 103 18.88 -26.26 12.54
C GLU A 103 19.39 -25.60 13.80
N ASN A 104 19.83 -24.37 13.71
CA ASN A 104 20.42 -23.63 14.82
C ASN A 104 19.38 -22.92 15.68
N THR A 105 18.13 -23.02 15.35
CA THR A 105 17.06 -22.29 16.05
C THR A 105 16.23 -23.15 17.00
N LYS A 106 16.60 -24.36 17.16
CA LYS A 106 15.88 -25.28 18.05
C LYS A 106 16.17 -25.04 19.52
#